data_00b37b7c0c80fb99c07f58eec8d8fd58
#
_entry.id   00b37b7c0c80fb99c07f58eec8d8fd58
#
_cell.length_a   1.000
_cell.length_b   1.000
_cell.length_c   1.000
_cell.angle_alpha   90.00
_cell.angle_beta   90.00
_cell.angle_gamma   90.00
#
_symmetry.space_group_name_H-M   'P 1'
#
loop_
_entity.id
_entity.type
_entity.pdbx_description
1 polymer ?
#
loop_
_entity_poly.entity_id
_entity_poly.type
_entity_poly.pdbx_seq_one_letter_code
_entity_poly.pdbx_strand_id
1 'polypeptide(L)'
;MYLYVYILLFLVIFLLFIFLFILPPDFILNEKRKMIHSKCLFDVKLLDNFLNDEEIDIIISEGVNFEASYVTELYLPFVRNSKTCQLLKNTKSYQIIRNKLNKMGLSKYEVEDLQITKYGVGGFYHGHYDYFDEDDMVERRYLSMTGQRMKTIFAYLKPADKGGGTKFTKINKLFQLKKGQAIYWDNCYKVNDKYIYHVNSQHEAMPVLEGEKIGLNIWLSDKYMY
;
A
#
# COMPACT_ATOMS: atom_id res chain seq x y z
N MET A 1 35.85 -48.77 -10.57
CA MET A 1 35.20 -47.74 -11.40
C MET A 1 33.67 -47.72 -11.23
N TYR A 2 32.95 -48.87 -11.37
CA TYR A 2 31.50 -48.91 -11.25
C TYR A 2 30.95 -48.51 -9.89
N LEU A 3 31.62 -48.83 -8.76
CA LEU A 3 31.16 -48.46 -7.42
C LEU A 3 31.06 -46.91 -7.23
N TYR A 4 32.01 -46.14 -7.74
CA TYR A 4 31.98 -44.68 -7.67
C TYR A 4 30.81 -44.07 -8.48
N VAL A 5 30.46 -44.68 -9.63
CA VAL A 5 29.33 -44.25 -10.45
C VAL A 5 28.02 -44.47 -9.70
N TYR A 6 27.86 -45.62 -9.00
CA TYR A 6 26.64 -45.86 -8.21
C TYR A 6 26.52 -44.95 -6.98
N ILE A 7 27.64 -44.66 -6.31
CA ILE A 7 27.64 -43.71 -5.18
C ILE A 7 27.24 -42.31 -5.69
N LEU A 8 27.79 -41.87 -6.80
CA LEU A 8 27.48 -40.55 -7.38
C LEU A 8 26.01 -40.49 -7.80
N LEU A 9 25.49 -41.52 -8.43
CA LEU A 9 24.09 -41.60 -8.86
C LEU A 9 23.15 -41.57 -7.65
N PHE A 10 23.49 -42.32 -6.57
CA PHE A 10 22.73 -42.32 -5.34
C PHE A 10 22.72 -40.95 -4.68
N LEU A 11 23.86 -40.24 -4.62
CA LEU A 11 23.94 -38.89 -4.10
C LEU A 11 23.11 -37.89 -4.90
N VAL A 12 23.12 -37.99 -6.20
CA VAL A 12 22.29 -37.12 -7.08
C VAL A 12 20.81 -37.37 -6.86
N ILE A 13 20.38 -38.65 -6.78
CA ILE A 13 18.99 -39.02 -6.53
C ILE A 13 18.56 -38.58 -5.12
N PHE A 14 19.42 -38.73 -4.13
CA PHE A 14 19.17 -38.32 -2.75
C PHE A 14 19.05 -36.80 -2.61
N LEU A 15 19.94 -36.05 -3.31
CA LEU A 15 19.83 -34.59 -3.35
C LEU A 15 18.59 -34.11 -4.08
N LEU A 16 18.18 -34.78 -5.18
CA LEU A 16 16.90 -34.51 -5.85
C LEU A 16 15.70 -34.81 -4.96
N PHE A 17 15.76 -35.89 -4.18
CA PHE A 17 14.71 -36.23 -3.21
C PHE A 17 14.61 -35.18 -2.10
N ILE A 18 15.75 -34.72 -1.54
CA ILE A 18 15.79 -33.62 -0.58
C ILE A 18 15.17 -32.37 -1.19
N PHE A 19 15.55 -32.03 -2.42
CA PHE A 19 15.05 -30.83 -3.10
C PHE A 19 13.53 -30.88 -3.36
N LEU A 20 13.00 -32.05 -3.73
CA LEU A 20 11.59 -32.22 -4.09
C LEU A 20 10.66 -32.46 -2.89
N PHE A 21 11.16 -33.07 -1.79
CA PHE A 21 10.31 -33.55 -0.69
C PHE A 21 10.65 -32.96 0.69
N ILE A 22 11.87 -32.44 0.89
CA ILE A 22 12.30 -31.89 2.19
C ILE A 22 12.30 -30.37 2.19
N LEU A 23 12.50 -29.72 1.04
CA LEU A 23 12.31 -28.28 0.96
C LEU A 23 10.81 -27.96 1.07
N PRO A 24 10.41 -27.16 2.05
CA PRO A 24 9.01 -26.80 2.20
C PRO A 24 8.52 -26.11 0.91
N PRO A 25 7.27 -26.35 0.50
CA PRO A 25 6.66 -25.70 -0.66
C PRO A 25 6.84 -24.17 -0.65
N ASP A 26 6.90 -23.58 0.54
CA ASP A 26 7.12 -22.15 0.75
C ASP A 26 8.50 -21.67 0.31
N PHE A 27 9.53 -22.52 0.36
CA PHE A 27 10.86 -22.13 -0.12
C PHE A 27 10.88 -21.93 -1.63
N ILE A 28 10.25 -22.86 -2.38
CA ILE A 28 10.15 -22.77 -3.84
C ILE A 28 9.23 -21.60 -4.26
N LEU A 29 8.15 -21.38 -3.51
CA LEU A 29 7.25 -20.24 -3.70
C LEU A 29 7.93 -18.92 -3.40
N ASN A 30 8.75 -18.84 -2.36
CA ASN A 30 9.49 -17.63 -2.00
C ASN A 30 10.57 -17.29 -3.03
N GLU A 31 11.29 -18.27 -3.57
CA GLU A 31 12.26 -18.02 -4.63
C GLU A 31 11.59 -17.61 -5.96
N LYS A 32 10.45 -18.23 -6.32
CA LYS A 32 9.62 -17.78 -7.45
C LYS A 32 9.06 -16.37 -7.21
N ARG A 33 8.60 -16.06 -5.99
CA ARG A 33 8.15 -14.72 -5.60
C ARG A 33 9.28 -13.71 -5.76
N LYS A 34 10.48 -14.00 -5.25
CA LYS A 34 11.67 -13.13 -5.41
C LYS A 34 12.05 -12.92 -6.87
N MET A 35 12.00 -13.96 -7.70
CA MET A 35 12.32 -13.87 -9.12
C MET A 35 11.30 -13.06 -9.93
N ILE A 36 10.01 -13.13 -9.56
CA ILE A 36 8.96 -12.31 -10.14
C ILE A 36 9.10 -10.86 -9.66
N HIS A 37 9.42 -10.64 -8.38
CA HIS A 37 9.68 -9.30 -7.84
C HIS A 37 10.83 -8.57 -8.55
N SER A 38 11.88 -9.28 -8.96
CA SER A 38 13.00 -8.67 -9.69
C SER A 38 12.64 -8.20 -11.10
N LYS A 39 11.52 -8.67 -11.67
CA LYS A 39 11.06 -8.32 -13.02
C LYS A 39 10.04 -7.18 -13.05
N CYS A 40 9.38 -6.88 -11.94
CA CYS A 40 8.45 -5.76 -11.83
C CYS A 40 9.17 -4.55 -11.24
N LEU A 41 9.44 -3.55 -12.07
CA LEU A 41 9.97 -2.26 -11.61
C LEU A 41 8.93 -1.62 -10.69
N PHE A 42 9.27 -1.53 -9.40
CA PHE A 42 8.52 -0.71 -8.46
C PHE A 42 9.01 0.74 -8.56
N ASP A 43 8.08 1.65 -8.78
CA ASP A 43 8.35 3.08 -8.79
C ASP A 43 7.29 3.85 -8.01
N VAL A 44 7.73 4.92 -7.37
CA VAL A 44 6.86 5.88 -6.69
C VAL A 44 6.91 7.18 -7.46
N LYS A 45 5.81 7.50 -8.13
CA LYS A 45 5.68 8.69 -8.97
C LYS A 45 5.26 9.89 -8.14
N LEU A 46 5.96 11.00 -8.29
CA LEU A 46 5.52 12.28 -7.77
C LEU A 46 4.49 12.90 -8.73
N LEU A 47 3.39 13.34 -8.19
CA LEU A 47 2.35 14.09 -8.90
C LEU A 47 2.38 15.53 -8.41
N ASP A 48 3.02 16.40 -9.18
CA ASP A 48 3.03 17.84 -8.92
C ASP A 48 1.64 18.44 -9.21
N ASN A 49 1.22 19.36 -8.36
CA ASN A 49 -0.06 20.06 -8.50
C ASN A 49 -1.26 19.10 -8.67
N PHE A 50 -1.25 17.97 -7.94
CA PHE A 50 -2.34 17.00 -7.98
C PHE A 50 -3.66 17.60 -7.48
N LEU A 51 -3.58 18.45 -6.43
CA LEU A 51 -4.71 19.23 -5.93
C LEU A 51 -4.33 20.71 -5.89
N ASN A 52 -5.25 21.57 -6.30
CA ASN A 52 -5.13 23.02 -6.09
C ASN A 52 -5.70 23.43 -4.72
N ASP A 53 -5.51 24.69 -4.32
CA ASP A 53 -5.94 25.17 -3.02
C ASP A 53 -7.45 25.11 -2.82
N GLU A 54 -8.25 25.43 -3.83
CA GLU A 54 -9.72 25.39 -3.76
C GLU A 54 -10.22 23.94 -3.57
N GLU A 55 -9.63 22.97 -4.27
CA GLU A 55 -9.96 21.55 -4.11
C GLU A 55 -9.58 21.03 -2.72
N ILE A 56 -8.45 21.48 -2.18
CA ILE A 56 -8.00 21.14 -0.83
C ILE A 56 -8.94 21.71 0.22
N ASP A 57 -9.36 22.94 0.06
CA ASP A 57 -10.28 23.59 1.02
C ASP A 57 -11.64 22.87 1.03
N ILE A 58 -12.15 22.45 -0.12
CA ILE A 58 -13.37 21.62 -0.22
C ILE A 58 -13.16 20.30 0.55
N ILE A 59 -12.07 19.57 0.28
CA ILE A 59 -11.79 18.29 0.89
C ILE A 59 -11.67 18.41 2.41
N ILE A 60 -10.97 19.43 2.89
CA ILE A 60 -10.81 19.68 4.34
C ILE A 60 -12.14 20.04 4.99
N SER A 61 -12.98 20.85 4.31
CA SER A 61 -14.29 21.28 4.83
C SER A 61 -15.30 20.13 4.97
N GLU A 62 -15.22 19.13 4.08
CA GLU A 62 -16.05 17.92 4.17
C GLU A 62 -15.52 16.91 5.22
N GLY A 63 -14.26 17.06 5.65
CA GLY A 63 -13.64 16.21 6.66
C GLY A 63 -14.09 16.58 8.08
N VAL A 64 -15.13 15.93 8.54
CA VAL A 64 -15.71 16.09 9.89
C VAL A 64 -15.63 14.78 10.67
N ASN A 65 -15.87 14.81 11.99
CA ASN A 65 -15.94 13.60 12.82
C ASN A 65 -14.67 12.72 12.76
N PHE A 66 -13.51 13.35 13.02
CA PHE A 66 -12.25 12.62 13.11
C PHE A 66 -12.18 11.73 14.35
N GLU A 67 -11.99 10.45 14.14
CA GLU A 67 -11.84 9.45 15.19
C GLU A 67 -10.38 8.93 15.24
N ALA A 68 -10.00 8.33 16.38
CA ALA A 68 -8.71 7.65 16.47
C ALA A 68 -8.61 6.57 15.39
N SER A 69 -7.46 6.49 14.72
CA SER A 69 -7.27 5.53 13.63
C SER A 69 -7.10 4.12 14.15
N TYR A 70 -7.70 3.16 13.47
CA TYR A 70 -7.59 1.73 13.74
C TYR A 70 -6.60 1.08 12.76
N VAL A 71 -6.02 -0.04 13.19
CA VAL A 71 -5.22 -0.94 12.35
C VAL A 71 -5.95 -2.29 12.39
N THR A 72 -6.46 -2.75 11.26
CA THR A 72 -7.20 -4.02 11.14
C THR A 72 -8.28 -4.20 12.25
N GLU A 73 -9.14 -3.18 12.42
CA GLU A 73 -10.21 -3.14 13.44
C GLU A 73 -9.70 -3.00 14.89
N LEU A 74 -8.38 -2.88 15.13
CA LEU A 74 -7.79 -2.72 16.45
C LEU A 74 -7.24 -1.31 16.66
N TYR A 75 -7.45 -0.74 17.83
CA TYR A 75 -6.80 0.49 18.24
C TYR A 75 -5.41 0.17 18.83
N LEU A 76 -4.38 0.42 18.05
CA LEU A 76 -2.97 0.14 18.39
C LEU A 76 -2.13 1.43 18.33
N PRO A 77 -2.19 2.28 19.37
CA PRO A 77 -1.54 3.61 19.36
C PRO A 77 -0.01 3.55 19.28
N PHE A 78 0.60 2.42 19.60
CA PHE A 78 2.04 2.18 19.44
C PHE A 78 2.43 1.76 18.00
N VAL A 79 1.44 1.42 17.15
CA VAL A 79 1.62 1.14 15.72
C VAL A 79 1.22 2.34 14.89
N ARG A 80 0.11 3.01 15.27
CA ARG A 80 -0.44 4.15 14.55
C ARG A 80 -1.01 5.18 15.53
N ASN A 81 -0.46 6.38 15.51
CA ASN A 81 -0.96 7.53 16.26
C ASN A 81 -1.45 8.61 15.29
N SER A 82 -2.70 8.53 14.90
CA SER A 82 -3.37 9.47 13.99
C SER A 82 -4.88 9.48 14.23
N LYS A 83 -5.56 10.42 13.56
CA LYS A 83 -7.04 10.45 13.48
C LYS A 83 -7.47 10.37 12.03
N THR A 84 -8.56 9.69 11.75
CA THR A 84 -9.11 9.52 10.41
C THR A 84 -10.55 9.95 10.31
N CYS A 85 -10.92 10.37 9.11
CA CYS A 85 -12.30 10.65 8.70
C CYS A 85 -12.50 10.08 7.30
N GLN A 86 -13.63 9.43 7.06
CA GLN A 86 -14.02 8.91 5.75
C GLN A 86 -14.90 9.93 5.01
N LEU A 87 -14.61 10.14 3.73
CA LEU A 87 -15.45 10.90 2.81
C LEU A 87 -16.14 9.93 1.85
N LEU A 88 -17.43 9.81 1.97
CA LEU A 88 -18.24 8.88 1.22
C LEU A 88 -18.29 9.22 -0.28
N LYS A 89 -18.67 8.26 -1.12
CA LYS A 89 -18.74 8.39 -2.59
C LYS A 89 -19.71 9.47 -3.10
N ASN A 90 -20.64 9.94 -2.28
CA ASN A 90 -21.59 11.02 -2.60
C ASN A 90 -21.05 12.43 -2.32
N THR A 91 -19.85 12.59 -1.81
CA THR A 91 -19.23 13.89 -1.49
C THR A 91 -18.70 14.60 -2.75
N LYS A 92 -18.55 15.91 -2.66
CA LYS A 92 -17.93 16.72 -3.71
C LYS A 92 -16.44 16.37 -3.87
N SER A 93 -15.77 16.10 -2.76
CA SER A 93 -14.38 15.61 -2.73
C SER A 93 -14.20 14.33 -3.56
N TYR A 94 -15.09 13.37 -3.39
CA TYR A 94 -15.04 12.13 -4.19
C TYR A 94 -15.17 12.40 -5.68
N GLN A 95 -16.08 13.30 -6.10
CA GLN A 95 -16.27 13.67 -7.50
C GLN A 95 -15.03 14.36 -8.08
N ILE A 96 -14.39 15.26 -7.30
CA ILE A 96 -13.12 15.91 -7.69
C ILE A 96 -12.07 14.84 -7.98
N ILE A 97 -11.87 13.89 -7.05
CA ILE A 97 -10.88 12.84 -7.21
C ILE A 97 -11.21 11.93 -8.40
N ARG A 98 -12.46 11.49 -8.56
CA ARG A 98 -12.87 10.66 -9.72
C ARG A 98 -12.57 11.35 -11.05
N ASN A 99 -12.83 12.65 -11.18
CA ASN A 99 -12.53 13.41 -12.39
C ASN A 99 -11.02 13.46 -12.69
N LYS A 100 -10.18 13.61 -11.66
CA LYS A 100 -8.71 13.56 -11.81
C LYS A 100 -8.25 12.17 -12.25
N LEU A 101 -8.74 11.12 -11.63
CA LEU A 101 -8.41 9.74 -11.98
C LEU A 101 -8.81 9.39 -13.40
N ASN A 102 -9.97 9.88 -13.87
CA ASN A 102 -10.40 9.72 -15.25
C ASN A 102 -9.41 10.38 -16.23
N LYS A 103 -8.96 11.61 -15.93
CA LYS A 103 -7.94 12.30 -16.74
C LYS A 103 -6.57 11.59 -16.73
N MET A 104 -6.27 10.84 -15.67
CA MET A 104 -5.05 10.01 -15.55
C MET A 104 -5.18 8.64 -16.23
N GLY A 105 -6.33 8.31 -16.83
CA GLY A 105 -6.57 6.98 -17.42
C GLY A 105 -6.78 5.86 -16.39
N LEU A 106 -7.17 6.21 -15.16
CA LEU A 106 -7.37 5.28 -14.07
C LEU A 106 -8.86 4.96 -13.82
N SER A 107 -9.75 5.31 -14.75
CA SER A 107 -11.20 5.11 -14.65
C SER A 107 -11.62 3.65 -14.48
N LYS A 108 -10.78 2.70 -14.88
CA LYS A 108 -11.05 1.26 -14.77
C LYS A 108 -11.03 0.73 -13.34
N TYR A 109 -10.44 1.47 -12.41
CA TYR A 109 -10.38 1.08 -11.01
C TYR A 109 -11.59 1.61 -10.23
N GLU A 110 -12.06 0.82 -9.27
CA GLU A 110 -12.94 1.33 -8.23
C GLU A 110 -12.15 2.20 -7.26
N VAL A 111 -12.80 3.22 -6.72
CA VAL A 111 -12.23 4.08 -5.69
C VAL A 111 -13.00 3.81 -4.40
N GLU A 112 -12.27 3.45 -3.35
CA GLU A 112 -12.84 3.34 -2.01
C GLU A 112 -13.32 4.72 -1.52
N ASP A 113 -14.10 4.76 -0.44
CA ASP A 113 -14.34 6.01 0.26
C ASP A 113 -13.01 6.66 0.60
N LEU A 114 -12.89 7.97 0.36
CA LEU A 114 -11.64 8.68 0.57
C LEU A 114 -11.37 8.79 2.07
N GLN A 115 -10.11 8.63 2.48
CA GLN A 115 -9.75 8.75 3.88
C GLN A 115 -8.83 9.95 4.12
N ILE A 116 -9.31 10.94 4.88
CA ILE A 116 -8.44 12.00 5.41
C ILE A 116 -7.78 11.46 6.68
N THR A 117 -6.46 11.64 6.78
CA THR A 117 -5.69 11.27 7.97
C THR A 117 -4.98 12.50 8.54
N LYS A 118 -5.15 12.74 9.84
CA LYS A 118 -4.48 13.81 10.59
C LYS A 118 -3.45 13.26 11.56
N TYR A 119 -2.27 13.84 11.55
CA TYR A 119 -1.17 13.54 12.46
C TYR A 119 -0.77 14.84 13.17
N GLY A 120 -1.02 14.91 14.49
CA GLY A 120 -0.46 15.97 15.34
C GLY A 120 1.00 15.69 15.69
N VAL A 121 1.61 16.56 16.50
CA VAL A 121 2.97 16.37 16.99
C VAL A 121 3.12 15.02 17.68
N GLY A 122 4.18 14.26 17.31
CA GLY A 122 4.39 12.89 17.72
C GLY A 122 3.52 11.86 16.99
N GLY A 123 2.63 12.28 16.07
CA GLY A 123 1.80 11.40 15.27
C GLY A 123 2.62 10.66 14.19
N PHE A 124 2.32 9.38 14.00
CA PHE A 124 3.03 8.49 13.08
C PHE A 124 2.16 7.32 12.64
N TYR A 125 2.64 6.56 11.66
CA TYR A 125 2.15 5.22 11.33
C TYR A 125 3.33 4.36 10.85
N HIS A 126 3.63 3.29 11.59
CA HIS A 126 4.75 2.39 11.28
C HIS A 126 4.59 1.68 9.94
N GLY A 127 5.68 1.06 9.49
CA GLY A 127 5.76 0.40 8.19
C GLY A 127 4.66 -0.63 7.96
N HIS A 128 3.81 -0.37 6.96
CA HIS A 128 2.66 -1.20 6.59
C HIS A 128 2.54 -1.30 5.06
N TYR A 129 1.66 -2.18 4.62
CA TYR A 129 1.21 -2.31 3.24
C TYR A 129 -0.25 -1.87 3.15
N ASP A 130 -0.63 -1.28 2.03
CA ASP A 130 -2.05 -1.02 1.73
C ASP A 130 -2.74 -2.24 1.10
N TYR A 131 -1.97 -3.20 0.63
CA TYR A 131 -2.42 -4.48 0.09
C TYR A 131 -3.15 -5.29 1.16
N PHE A 132 -4.27 -5.93 0.81
CA PHE A 132 -4.98 -6.87 1.69
C PHE A 132 -4.39 -8.27 1.57
N ASP A 133 -3.94 -8.83 2.70
CA ASP A 133 -3.42 -10.19 2.77
C ASP A 133 -4.58 -11.20 2.77
N GLU A 134 -4.58 -12.09 1.79
CA GLU A 134 -5.60 -13.15 1.66
C GLU A 134 -5.52 -14.19 2.79
N ASP A 135 -4.39 -14.29 3.48
CA ASP A 135 -4.19 -15.22 4.60
C ASP A 135 -4.65 -14.63 5.93
N ASP A 136 -4.77 -13.29 6.04
CA ASP A 136 -5.39 -12.63 7.20
C ASP A 136 -6.91 -12.65 7.09
N MET A 137 -7.59 -13.08 8.16
CA MET A 137 -9.04 -13.28 8.17
C MET A 137 -9.83 -11.97 8.07
N VAL A 138 -9.33 -10.89 8.69
CA VAL A 138 -9.97 -9.58 8.67
C VAL A 138 -9.76 -8.91 7.32
N GLU A 139 -8.52 -8.94 6.80
CA GLU A 139 -8.18 -8.34 5.51
C GLU A 139 -8.86 -9.07 4.35
N ARG A 140 -9.02 -10.40 4.43
CA ARG A 140 -9.81 -11.21 3.49
C ARG A 140 -11.26 -10.76 3.41
N ARG A 141 -11.85 -10.34 4.55
CA ARG A 141 -13.21 -9.80 4.58
C ARG A 141 -13.27 -8.47 3.82
N TYR A 142 -12.30 -7.56 4.02
CA TYR A 142 -12.23 -6.33 3.23
C TYR A 142 -12.00 -6.61 1.74
N LEU A 143 -11.06 -7.47 1.42
CA LEU A 143 -10.82 -7.95 0.06
C LEU A 143 -12.12 -8.45 -0.59
N SER A 144 -12.93 -9.23 0.16
CA SER A 144 -14.20 -9.74 -0.33
C SER A 144 -15.26 -8.66 -0.55
N MET A 145 -15.18 -7.51 0.04
CA MET A 145 -16.15 -6.40 -0.06
C MET A 145 -15.76 -5.34 -1.07
N THR A 146 -14.46 -5.06 -1.22
CA THR A 146 -13.96 -3.90 -1.98
C THR A 146 -13.07 -4.26 -3.16
N GLY A 147 -12.68 -5.54 -3.31
CA GLY A 147 -11.60 -5.95 -4.20
C GLY A 147 -10.23 -5.63 -3.63
N GLN A 148 -9.18 -5.99 -4.36
CA GLN A 148 -7.80 -5.77 -3.93
C GLN A 148 -7.36 -4.34 -4.24
N ARG A 149 -6.71 -3.70 -3.27
CA ARG A 149 -6.06 -2.39 -3.46
C ARG A 149 -4.85 -2.51 -4.38
N MET A 150 -5.09 -2.29 -5.66
CA MET A 150 -4.05 -2.37 -6.69
C MET A 150 -3.06 -1.23 -6.62
N LYS A 151 -3.54 -0.03 -6.28
CA LYS A 151 -2.75 1.20 -6.31
C LYS A 151 -3.19 2.15 -5.20
N THR A 152 -2.23 2.98 -4.77
CA THR A 152 -2.50 4.09 -3.83
C THR A 152 -2.03 5.40 -4.41
N ILE A 153 -2.83 6.45 -4.22
CA ILE A 153 -2.40 7.84 -4.32
C ILE A 153 -2.53 8.45 -2.93
N PHE A 154 -1.45 9.05 -2.44
CA PHE A 154 -1.45 9.75 -1.17
C PHE A 154 -1.10 11.21 -1.38
N ALA A 155 -2.09 12.09 -1.16
CA ALA A 155 -1.94 13.54 -1.36
C ALA A 155 -1.75 14.27 -0.04
N TYR A 156 -0.89 15.31 -0.03
CA TYR A 156 -0.72 16.19 1.11
C TYR A 156 -1.69 17.38 1.01
N LEU A 157 -2.66 17.40 1.89
CA LEU A 157 -3.57 18.55 2.05
C LEU A 157 -2.90 19.66 2.88
N LYS A 158 -2.16 19.25 3.91
CA LYS A 158 -1.33 20.13 4.75
C LYS A 158 -0.06 19.38 5.16
N PRO A 159 1.12 19.79 4.71
CA PRO A 159 2.38 19.25 5.24
C PRO A 159 2.59 19.70 6.69
N ALA A 160 3.29 18.89 7.49
CA ALA A 160 3.78 19.33 8.79
C ALA A 160 4.87 20.41 8.62
N ASP A 161 5.02 21.27 9.62
CA ASP A 161 6.07 22.30 9.59
C ASP A 161 7.45 21.64 9.68
N LYS A 162 7.55 20.50 10.42
CA LYS A 162 8.77 19.70 10.50
C LYS A 162 8.43 18.20 10.70
N GLY A 163 9.19 17.32 10.06
CA GLY A 163 8.92 15.89 10.07
C GLY A 163 7.73 15.50 9.21
N GLY A 164 7.01 14.46 9.56
CA GLY A 164 5.77 14.03 8.89
C GLY A 164 5.93 13.53 7.45
N GLY A 165 7.15 13.20 7.00
CA GLY A 165 7.40 12.64 5.68
C GLY A 165 6.73 11.28 5.48
N THR A 166 6.65 10.81 4.24
CA THR A 166 6.25 9.45 3.89
C THR A 166 7.46 8.68 3.39
N LYS A 167 7.83 7.58 4.07
CA LYS A 167 9.03 6.82 3.76
C LYS A 167 8.68 5.42 3.28
N PHE A 168 9.25 5.02 2.15
CA PHE A 168 9.22 3.65 1.67
C PHE A 168 10.42 2.90 2.26
N THR A 169 10.14 2.00 3.21
CA THR A 169 11.16 1.43 4.10
C THR A 169 12.10 0.48 3.36
N LYS A 170 11.58 -0.32 2.43
CA LYS A 170 12.36 -1.34 1.69
C LYS A 170 13.32 -0.76 0.67
N ILE A 171 13.02 0.42 0.14
CA ILE A 171 13.89 1.14 -0.83
C ILE A 171 14.56 2.37 -0.20
N ASN A 172 14.35 2.58 1.10
CA ASN A 172 14.89 3.71 1.88
C ASN A 172 14.68 5.09 1.21
N LYS A 173 13.48 5.30 0.63
CA LYS A 173 13.13 6.55 -0.08
C LYS A 173 12.14 7.36 0.75
N LEU A 174 12.53 8.58 1.11
CA LEU A 174 11.70 9.53 1.86
C LEU A 174 11.13 10.59 0.92
N PHE A 175 9.83 10.82 1.06
CA PHE A 175 9.11 11.89 0.39
C PHE A 175 8.65 12.92 1.42
N GLN A 176 9.07 14.16 1.22
CA GLN A 176 8.61 15.33 1.94
C GLN A 176 7.85 16.20 0.96
N LEU A 177 6.53 16.02 0.89
CA LEU A 177 5.70 16.67 -0.12
C LEU A 177 5.27 18.07 0.32
N LYS A 178 5.01 18.92 -0.68
CA LYS A 178 4.36 20.22 -0.50
C LYS A 178 2.83 20.04 -0.51
N LYS A 179 2.11 21.08 -0.04
CA LYS A 179 0.65 21.17 -0.17
C LYS A 179 0.23 20.97 -1.64
N GLY A 180 -0.75 20.12 -1.89
CA GLY A 180 -1.26 19.80 -3.22
C GLY A 180 -0.47 18.80 -4.04
N GLN A 181 0.73 18.39 -3.61
CA GLN A 181 1.46 17.29 -4.22
C GLN A 181 0.92 15.95 -3.72
N ALA A 182 1.09 14.92 -4.55
CA ALA A 182 0.78 13.54 -4.18
C ALA A 182 1.89 12.59 -4.64
N ILE A 183 1.95 11.43 -4.04
CA ILE A 183 2.71 10.27 -4.52
C ILE A 183 1.76 9.17 -4.92
N TYR A 184 2.15 8.40 -5.94
CA TYR A 184 1.37 7.34 -6.55
C TYR A 184 2.25 6.11 -6.74
N TRP A 185 1.74 4.92 -6.33
CA TRP A 185 2.46 3.66 -6.46
C TRP A 185 1.53 2.48 -6.64
N ASP A 186 2.09 1.36 -7.10
CA ASP A 186 1.42 0.08 -7.20
C ASP A 186 1.60 -0.72 -5.89
N ASN A 187 0.49 -1.18 -5.29
CA ASN A 187 0.52 -2.02 -4.11
C ASN A 187 0.80 -3.49 -4.45
N CYS A 188 0.24 -3.94 -5.56
CA CYS A 188 0.36 -5.30 -6.04
C CYS A 188 0.18 -5.38 -7.56
N TYR A 189 0.43 -6.56 -8.09
CA TYR A 189 0.17 -6.94 -9.48
C TYR A 189 -0.45 -8.33 -9.53
N LYS A 190 -1.06 -8.68 -10.66
CA LYS A 190 -1.75 -9.96 -10.84
C LYS A 190 -0.96 -10.88 -11.74
N VAL A 191 -0.73 -12.12 -11.30
CA VAL A 191 -0.05 -13.18 -12.08
C VAL A 191 -0.88 -14.45 -11.97
N ASN A 192 -1.35 -15.00 -13.09
CA ASN A 192 -2.17 -16.21 -13.13
C ASN A 192 -3.34 -16.15 -12.13
N ASP A 193 -4.09 -15.04 -12.15
CA ASP A 193 -5.22 -14.73 -11.29
C ASP A 193 -4.93 -14.62 -9.79
N LYS A 194 -3.66 -14.65 -9.37
CA LYS A 194 -3.23 -14.41 -8.00
C LYS A 194 -2.65 -13.01 -7.84
N TYR A 195 -2.99 -12.35 -6.75
CA TYR A 195 -2.39 -11.09 -6.37
C TYR A 195 -1.03 -11.33 -5.72
N ILE A 196 -0.05 -10.54 -6.11
CA ILE A 196 1.28 -10.55 -5.53
C ILE A 196 1.61 -9.12 -5.12
N TYR A 197 1.79 -8.89 -3.81
CA TYR A 197 2.12 -7.57 -3.32
C TYR A 197 3.54 -7.15 -3.71
N HIS A 198 3.74 -5.85 -3.91
CA HIS A 198 5.07 -5.28 -4.07
C HIS A 198 5.74 -5.14 -2.71
N VAL A 199 6.79 -5.92 -2.45
CA VAL A 199 7.55 -5.82 -1.20
C VAL A 199 8.09 -4.40 -0.95
N ASN A 200 8.39 -3.67 -2.02
CA ASN A 200 8.90 -2.30 -1.97
C ASN A 200 7.81 -1.25 -1.71
N SER A 201 6.52 -1.63 -1.72
CA SER A 201 5.41 -0.74 -1.40
C SER A 201 5.23 -0.53 0.10
N GLN A 202 5.99 -1.23 0.96
CA GLN A 202 5.95 -0.98 2.39
C GLN A 202 6.35 0.46 2.68
N HIS A 203 5.47 1.18 3.35
CA HIS A 203 5.67 2.59 3.65
C HIS A 203 5.22 2.95 5.06
N GLU A 204 5.72 4.08 5.55
CA GLU A 204 5.44 4.60 6.89
C GLU A 204 5.20 6.11 6.85
N ALA A 205 4.34 6.60 7.74
CA ALA A 205 4.25 8.01 8.04
C ALA A 205 5.24 8.34 9.16
N MET A 206 6.29 9.10 8.82
CA MET A 206 7.31 9.53 9.77
C MET A 206 6.69 10.44 10.85
N PRO A 207 7.23 10.44 12.07
CA PRO A 207 6.72 11.29 13.13
C PRO A 207 6.68 12.77 12.72
N VAL A 208 5.57 13.43 13.06
CA VAL A 208 5.43 14.88 12.99
C VAL A 208 6.21 15.47 14.16
N LEU A 209 7.14 16.36 13.88
CA LEU A 209 7.97 17.02 14.90
C LEU A 209 7.42 18.40 15.29
N GLU A 210 6.85 19.13 14.32
CA GLU A 210 6.23 20.43 14.53
C GLU A 210 5.01 20.59 13.61
N GLY A 211 3.97 21.25 14.11
CA GLY A 211 2.74 21.51 13.37
C GLY A 211 1.80 20.30 13.28
N GLU A 212 1.10 20.18 12.18
CA GLU A 212 0.14 19.12 11.90
C GLU A 212 0.26 18.71 10.43
N LYS A 213 0.23 17.40 10.18
CA LYS A 213 0.13 16.84 8.82
C LYS A 213 -1.29 16.40 8.55
N ILE A 214 -1.85 16.77 7.39
CA ILE A 214 -3.11 16.25 6.88
C ILE A 214 -2.86 15.65 5.52
N GLY A 215 -3.20 14.36 5.37
CA GLY A 215 -3.08 13.61 4.12
C GLY A 215 -4.41 13.05 3.67
N LEU A 216 -4.52 12.77 2.37
CA LEU A 216 -5.66 12.11 1.75
C LEU A 216 -5.20 10.79 1.13
N ASN A 217 -5.72 9.68 1.63
CA ASN A 217 -5.58 8.36 1.03
C ASN A 217 -6.64 8.15 -0.05
N ILE A 218 -6.21 7.70 -1.21
CA ILE A 218 -7.05 7.36 -2.37
C ILE A 218 -6.65 5.97 -2.80
N TRP A 219 -7.42 4.97 -2.40
CA TRP A 219 -7.19 3.57 -2.75
C TRP A 219 -7.97 3.19 -4.00
N LEU A 220 -7.26 2.59 -4.94
CA LEU A 220 -7.76 2.14 -6.23
C LEU A 220 -7.79 0.63 -6.23
N SER A 221 -8.99 0.07 -6.14
CA SER A 221 -9.21 -1.37 -6.12
C SER A 221 -9.55 -1.90 -7.50
N ASP A 222 -9.27 -3.16 -7.76
CA ASP A 222 -9.81 -3.81 -8.94
C ASP A 222 -11.33 -4.00 -8.78
N LYS A 223 -12.01 -4.01 -9.94
CA LYS A 223 -13.46 -4.23 -9.91
C LYS A 223 -13.74 -5.64 -9.41
N TYR A 224 -14.71 -5.75 -8.52
CA TYR A 224 -15.34 -7.01 -8.19
C TYR A 224 -15.84 -7.66 -9.48
N MET A 225 -15.31 -8.83 -9.81
CA MET A 225 -16.00 -9.74 -10.72
C MET A 225 -16.91 -10.63 -9.88
N TYR A 226 -18.19 -10.32 -9.84
CA TYR A 226 -19.22 -11.24 -9.39
C TYR A 226 -19.37 -12.38 -10.39
#